data_72b2141eda5b1062f0cb6b3affc9ecfa
#
_entry.id   72b2141eda5b1062f0cb6b3affc9ecfa
#
_cell.length_a   1.000
_cell.length_b   1.000
_cell.length_c   1.000
_cell.angle_alpha   90.00
_cell.angle_beta   90.00
_cell.angle_gamma   90.00
#
_symmetry.space_group_name_H-M   'P 1'
#
loop_
_entity.id
_entity.type
_entity.pdbx_description
1 polymer ?
#
loop_
_entity_poly.entity_id
_entity_poly.type
_entity_poly.pdbx_seq_one_letter_code
_entity_poly.pdbx_strand_id
1 'polypeptide(L)'
;MNQRQKFLKILFFVLGGLIVLGSAILLALHIGGAATVLGIVSLSLACIGGTLLILLSMRALRSSDEEASTDASLKKKPVTLSQFCSVVILSLAAVVFFFAYCEARKTPAIPQSTVHSGITYEKAEVLSITRNEFEHQQDFEDVPIGKQYLTVELTSGEYAGLQFTDVVNNLSYLYGTVVKVGDSVTLAVVYENGQVTDLVLQDYDRTTPLLIVLALFLAITILVGGKVGAKSLLGLALTIVCTFCVLIPLLIGGAPTIPTILCMCAFVTVVEFVILDGVNKKTICAILGTVSGVVIAALFGNIACSILRINGFKTYEVDSTIEALLQLKQGQSLERSLQLGDLLVGGILIAALGAVNDVAMSISSAMNELIAVNPNLTRKELFKSGMAIGRDMVGTMTNTLILAFVGSGLIVMIYLVSLEPSYQQLMSTGYLSVEVVQGVASSVGVILAVPLSVLIGTILYGSSKGKKEEKPAKRKAKSSR
;
A
#
# COMPACT_ATOMS: atom_id res chain seq x y z
N MET A 1 20.17 -26.56 27.75
CA MET A 1 19.95 -25.31 26.98
C MET A 1 21.24 -24.51 26.90
N ASN A 2 21.68 -24.12 25.68
CA ASN A 2 22.99 -23.46 25.48
C ASN A 2 22.97 -22.05 26.09
N GLN A 3 24.03 -21.63 26.76
CA GLN A 3 24.14 -20.30 27.42
C GLN A 3 23.78 -19.15 26.48
N ARG A 4 24.05 -19.27 25.16
CA ARG A 4 23.63 -18.32 24.12
C ARG A 4 22.10 -18.17 24.04
N GLN A 5 21.34 -19.24 24.24
CA GLN A 5 19.86 -19.16 24.16
C GLN A 5 19.26 -18.48 25.40
N LYS A 6 19.85 -18.70 26.60
CA LYS A 6 19.42 -17.97 27.81
C LYS A 6 19.72 -16.47 27.69
N PHE A 7 20.94 -16.13 27.25
CA PHE A 7 21.31 -14.75 27.01
C PHE A 7 20.38 -14.04 26.01
N LEU A 8 20.05 -14.70 24.89
CA LEU A 8 19.15 -14.14 23.88
C LEU A 8 17.74 -13.86 24.44
N LYS A 9 17.21 -14.78 25.27
CA LYS A 9 15.88 -14.62 25.87
C LYS A 9 15.84 -13.45 26.86
N ILE A 10 16.89 -13.29 27.64
CA ILE A 10 17.06 -12.17 28.58
C ILE A 10 17.20 -10.86 27.81
N LEU A 11 17.97 -10.85 26.73
CA LEU A 11 18.12 -9.69 25.86
C LEU A 11 16.78 -9.24 25.27
N PHE A 12 15.96 -10.17 24.79
CA PHE A 12 14.63 -9.86 24.27
C PHE A 12 13.65 -9.38 25.34
N PHE A 13 13.77 -9.92 26.57
CA PHE A 13 12.99 -9.43 27.71
C PHE A 13 13.31 -7.97 28.01
N VAL A 14 14.61 -7.63 28.08
CA VAL A 14 15.08 -6.25 28.31
C VAL A 14 14.66 -5.33 27.15
N LEU A 15 14.81 -5.80 25.91
CA LEU A 15 14.42 -5.03 24.73
C LEU A 15 12.90 -4.75 24.70
N GLY A 16 12.09 -5.75 25.05
CA GLY A 16 10.64 -5.58 25.19
C GLY A 16 10.29 -4.56 26.26
N GLY A 17 10.97 -4.60 27.40
CA GLY A 17 10.81 -3.61 28.47
C GLY A 17 11.16 -2.19 28.03
N LEU A 18 12.25 -2.01 27.28
CA LEU A 18 12.67 -0.72 26.74
C LEU A 18 11.66 -0.18 25.71
N ILE A 19 11.09 -1.04 24.84
CA ILE A 19 10.06 -0.65 23.88
C ILE A 19 8.79 -0.21 24.61
N VAL A 20 8.35 -0.94 25.63
CA VAL A 20 7.16 -0.58 26.42
C VAL A 20 7.38 0.74 27.14
N LEU A 21 8.52 0.89 27.82
CA LEU A 21 8.84 2.11 28.58
C LEU A 21 8.96 3.32 27.64
N GLY A 22 9.68 3.18 26.52
CA GLY A 22 9.86 4.23 25.54
C GLY A 22 8.55 4.66 24.90
N SER A 23 7.70 3.71 24.48
CA SER A 23 6.38 4.04 23.90
C SER A 23 5.40 4.59 24.92
N ALA A 24 5.47 4.17 26.19
CA ALA A 24 4.65 4.74 27.28
C ALA A 24 5.06 6.18 27.59
N ILE A 25 6.35 6.50 27.62
CA ILE A 25 6.86 7.86 27.82
C ILE A 25 6.43 8.75 26.64
N LEU A 26 6.59 8.28 25.40
CA LEU A 26 6.17 9.01 24.21
C LEU A 26 4.65 9.24 24.18
N LEU A 27 3.86 8.26 24.61
CA LEU A 27 2.41 8.40 24.73
C LEU A 27 2.05 9.45 25.78
N ALA A 28 2.70 9.44 26.94
CA ALA A 28 2.48 10.42 28.00
C ALA A 28 2.85 11.84 27.57
N LEU A 29 3.94 12.01 26.84
CA LEU A 29 4.36 13.31 26.28
C LEU A 29 3.40 13.81 25.20
N HIS A 30 2.76 12.90 24.47
CA HIS A 30 1.86 13.23 23.36
C HIS A 30 0.43 13.57 23.80
N ILE A 31 -0.02 13.05 24.95
CA ILE A 31 -1.35 13.35 25.52
C ILE A 31 -1.47 14.84 25.93
N GLY A 32 -0.34 15.50 26.21
CA GLY A 32 -0.28 16.95 26.50
C GLY A 32 -0.40 17.87 25.27
N GLY A 33 -0.36 17.34 24.06
CA GLY A 33 -0.56 18.06 22.79
C GLY A 33 -1.68 17.41 21.97
N ALA A 34 -2.13 18.04 20.87
CA ALA A 34 -3.21 17.53 20.02
C ALA A 34 -2.88 16.15 19.41
N ALA A 35 -2.89 15.11 20.23
CA ALA A 35 -2.61 13.73 19.83
C ALA A 35 -3.74 13.22 18.94
N THR A 36 -3.40 12.76 17.74
CA THR A 36 -4.37 12.13 16.85
C THR A 36 -4.60 10.68 17.23
N VAL A 37 -5.80 10.19 16.92
CA VAL A 37 -6.18 8.78 17.11
C VAL A 37 -5.13 7.84 16.49
N LEU A 38 -4.59 8.16 15.32
CA LEU A 38 -3.62 7.32 14.63
C LEU A 38 -2.25 7.27 15.35
N GLY A 39 -1.79 8.40 15.91
CA GLY A 39 -0.57 8.45 16.73
C GLY A 39 -0.72 7.64 18.03
N ILE A 40 -1.87 7.74 18.69
CA ILE A 40 -2.19 6.96 19.88
C ILE A 40 -2.26 5.47 19.54
N VAL A 41 -2.90 5.10 18.43
CA VAL A 41 -3.02 3.70 17.97
C VAL A 41 -1.63 3.11 17.67
N SER A 42 -0.75 3.83 16.97
CA SER A 42 0.59 3.32 16.64
C SER A 42 1.46 3.10 17.88
N LEU A 43 1.43 4.03 18.84
CA LEU A 43 2.13 3.88 20.13
C LEU A 43 1.52 2.77 20.99
N SER A 44 0.19 2.65 21.00
CA SER A 44 -0.49 1.55 21.69
C SER A 44 -0.13 0.19 21.10
N LEU A 45 -0.03 0.07 19.77
CA LEU A 45 0.45 -1.13 19.09
C LEU A 45 1.91 -1.45 19.44
N ALA A 46 2.78 -0.46 19.56
CA ALA A 46 4.14 -0.65 20.01
C ALA A 46 4.22 -1.14 21.47
N CYS A 47 3.38 -0.58 22.38
CA CYS A 47 3.24 -1.04 23.76
C CYS A 47 2.75 -2.50 23.81
N ILE A 48 1.70 -2.84 23.06
CA ILE A 48 1.16 -4.20 22.97
C ILE A 48 2.23 -5.17 22.45
N GLY A 49 2.95 -4.78 21.39
CA GLY A 49 4.06 -5.56 20.86
C GLY A 49 5.18 -5.80 21.86
N GLY A 50 5.58 -4.77 22.58
CA GLY A 50 6.58 -4.87 23.65
C GLY A 50 6.12 -5.75 24.81
N THR A 51 4.87 -5.61 25.27
CA THR A 51 4.30 -6.48 26.32
C THR A 51 4.19 -7.93 25.88
N LEU A 52 3.77 -8.16 24.63
CA LEU A 52 3.72 -9.50 24.04
C LEU A 52 5.10 -10.13 23.97
N LEU A 53 6.14 -9.36 23.64
CA LEU A 53 7.54 -9.80 23.64
C LEU A 53 7.99 -10.22 25.04
N ILE A 54 7.64 -9.44 26.06
CA ILE A 54 7.92 -9.77 27.47
C ILE A 54 7.22 -11.08 27.86
N LEU A 55 5.92 -11.20 27.57
CA LEU A 55 5.13 -12.42 27.88
C LEU A 55 5.67 -13.66 27.16
N LEU A 56 6.04 -13.53 25.90
CA LEU A 56 6.65 -14.61 25.13
C LEU A 56 8.02 -15.02 25.71
N SER A 57 8.85 -14.05 26.12
CA SER A 57 10.15 -14.32 26.74
C SER A 57 10.00 -15.00 28.09
N MET A 58 9.08 -14.53 28.95
CA MET A 58 8.75 -15.17 30.23
C MET A 58 8.26 -16.60 30.04
N ARG A 59 7.34 -16.81 29.08
CA ARG A 59 6.82 -18.15 28.75
C ARG A 59 7.91 -19.10 28.26
N ALA A 60 8.85 -18.58 27.45
CA ALA A 60 9.98 -19.35 26.95
C ALA A 60 11.03 -19.64 28.04
N LEU A 61 11.19 -18.76 29.03
CA LEU A 61 12.01 -19.03 30.22
C LEU A 61 11.36 -20.08 31.11
N ARG A 62 10.06 -19.95 31.38
CA ARG A 62 9.30 -20.91 32.23
C ARG A 62 9.24 -22.31 31.63
N SER A 63 9.06 -22.45 30.29
CA SER A 63 9.09 -23.76 29.63
C SER A 63 10.46 -24.46 29.71
N SER A 64 11.54 -23.75 29.96
CA SER A 64 12.88 -24.32 30.15
C SER A 64 13.11 -24.84 31.58
N ASP A 65 12.34 -24.36 32.54
CA ASP A 65 12.41 -24.85 33.95
C ASP A 65 11.43 -26.05 34.13
N GLU A 66 10.33 -26.12 33.36
CA GLU A 66 9.39 -27.25 33.36
C GLU A 66 9.90 -28.50 32.62
N GLU A 67 10.88 -28.37 31.68
CA GLU A 67 11.58 -29.55 31.09
C GLU A 67 12.39 -30.37 32.11
N ALA A 68 12.58 -29.83 33.32
CA ALA A 68 13.22 -30.52 34.42
C ALA A 68 12.24 -31.33 35.30
N SER A 69 10.93 -31.17 35.10
CA SER A 69 9.86 -31.93 35.81
C SER A 69 9.09 -32.82 34.81
N THR A 70 9.18 -34.13 35.15
CA THR A 70 8.62 -35.23 34.37
C THR A 70 7.09 -35.25 34.49
N ASP A 71 6.34 -34.54 33.60
CA ASP A 71 4.94 -34.84 33.38
C ASP A 71 4.52 -34.57 31.95
N ALA A 72 4.13 -35.63 31.23
CA ALA A 72 4.04 -35.70 29.77
C ALA A 72 2.69 -35.26 29.17
N SER A 73 1.76 -34.66 29.94
CA SER A 73 0.37 -34.47 29.47
C SER A 73 -0.02 -33.04 29.03
N LEU A 74 0.89 -32.03 29.13
CA LEU A 74 0.62 -30.65 28.75
C LEU A 74 1.81 -30.00 28.03
N LYS A 75 2.32 -30.63 26.96
CA LYS A 75 3.36 -29.98 26.12
C LYS A 75 2.77 -28.81 25.33
N LYS A 76 2.75 -27.61 25.91
CA LYS A 76 2.58 -26.35 25.17
C LYS A 76 3.84 -26.17 24.31
N LYS A 77 3.63 -26.03 22.98
CA LYS A 77 4.75 -25.81 22.03
C LYS A 77 5.64 -24.67 22.51
N PRO A 78 6.97 -24.84 22.57
CA PRO A 78 7.89 -23.79 22.96
C PRO A 78 7.81 -22.64 21.94
N VAL A 79 7.86 -21.40 22.42
CA VAL A 79 7.89 -20.21 21.56
C VAL A 79 9.17 -20.22 20.73
N THR A 80 9.04 -20.14 19.43
CA THR A 80 10.20 -20.20 18.53
C THR A 80 10.93 -18.84 18.49
N LEU A 81 12.24 -18.86 18.24
CA LEU A 81 13.06 -17.65 18.06
C LEU A 81 12.47 -16.73 16.96
N SER A 82 11.89 -17.33 15.92
CA SER A 82 11.21 -16.60 14.85
C SER A 82 10.06 -15.74 15.37
N GLN A 83 9.22 -16.26 16.26
CA GLN A 83 8.11 -15.50 16.86
C GLN A 83 8.61 -14.31 17.70
N PHE A 84 9.71 -14.48 18.45
CA PHE A 84 10.32 -13.36 19.16
C PHE A 84 10.81 -12.27 18.20
N CYS A 85 11.57 -12.66 17.16
CA CYS A 85 12.08 -11.73 16.17
C CYS A 85 10.94 -10.99 15.45
N SER A 86 9.84 -11.69 15.12
CA SER A 86 8.68 -11.06 14.49
C SER A 86 8.05 -9.98 15.37
N VAL A 87 7.85 -10.26 16.66
CA VAL A 87 7.27 -9.29 17.61
C VAL A 87 8.19 -8.09 17.79
N VAL A 88 9.52 -8.30 17.88
CA VAL A 88 10.49 -7.20 17.97
C VAL A 88 10.43 -6.30 16.74
N ILE A 89 10.44 -6.89 15.54
CA ILE A 89 10.40 -6.13 14.28
C ILE A 89 9.09 -5.35 14.17
N LEU A 90 7.95 -5.98 14.46
CA LEU A 90 6.66 -5.30 14.39
C LEU A 90 6.52 -4.17 15.42
N SER A 91 7.06 -4.36 16.65
CA SER A 91 7.07 -3.31 17.65
C SER A 91 7.96 -2.13 17.24
N LEU A 92 9.15 -2.42 16.69
CA LEU A 92 10.05 -1.39 16.17
C LEU A 92 9.43 -0.66 14.98
N ALA A 93 8.76 -1.38 14.09
CA ALA A 93 8.04 -0.80 12.96
C ALA A 93 6.93 0.16 13.41
N ALA A 94 6.16 -0.20 14.45
CA ALA A 94 5.15 0.68 15.01
C ALA A 94 5.75 1.98 15.59
N VAL A 95 6.94 1.91 16.21
CA VAL A 95 7.67 3.10 16.70
C VAL A 95 8.15 3.96 15.52
N VAL A 96 8.75 3.34 14.50
CA VAL A 96 9.21 4.04 13.28
C VAL A 96 8.04 4.73 12.58
N PHE A 97 6.92 4.02 12.42
CA PHE A 97 5.70 4.57 11.85
C PHE A 97 5.20 5.78 12.64
N PHE A 98 5.19 5.70 13.97
CA PHE A 98 4.79 6.81 14.83
C PHE A 98 5.65 8.05 14.60
N PHE A 99 6.99 7.91 14.58
CA PHE A 99 7.88 9.05 14.33
C PHE A 99 7.69 9.63 12.93
N ALA A 100 7.59 8.78 11.91
CA ALA A 100 7.32 9.21 10.54
C ALA A 100 5.99 9.95 10.42
N TYR A 101 4.95 9.47 11.11
CA TYR A 101 3.64 10.12 11.19
C TYR A 101 3.69 11.46 11.93
N CYS A 102 4.44 11.55 13.04
CA CYS A 102 4.64 12.82 13.75
C CYS A 102 5.37 13.85 12.88
N GLU A 103 6.37 13.41 12.11
CA GLU A 103 7.07 14.29 11.16
C GLU A 103 6.15 14.75 10.03
N ALA A 104 5.37 13.83 9.46
CA ALA A 104 4.37 14.12 8.44
C ALA A 104 3.34 15.18 8.90
N ARG A 105 2.98 15.18 10.18
CA ARG A 105 2.04 16.16 10.75
C ARG A 105 2.62 17.54 11.00
N LYS A 106 3.93 17.70 11.02
CA LYS A 106 4.55 19.03 11.09
C LYS A 106 4.38 19.80 9.78
N THR A 107 4.05 19.11 8.69
CA THR A 107 3.66 19.74 7.44
C THR A 107 2.41 20.58 7.72
N PRO A 108 2.44 21.89 7.48
CA PRO A 108 1.25 22.71 7.64
C PRO A 108 0.15 22.13 6.77
N ALA A 109 -1.04 21.96 7.38
CA ALA A 109 -2.21 21.61 6.58
C ALA A 109 -2.30 22.61 5.43
N ILE A 110 -2.54 22.12 4.21
CA ILE A 110 -2.82 23.01 3.08
C ILE A 110 -3.93 23.94 3.61
N PRO A 111 -3.74 25.27 3.69
CA PRO A 111 -4.80 26.13 4.15
C PRO A 111 -6.00 25.83 3.26
N GLN A 112 -7.09 25.45 3.86
CA GLN A 112 -8.36 25.52 3.18
C GLN A 112 -8.40 26.92 2.61
N SER A 113 -8.36 27.01 1.28
CA SER A 113 -8.32 28.30 0.60
C SER A 113 -9.40 29.17 1.24
N THR A 114 -9.06 30.42 1.56
CA THR A 114 -9.97 31.40 2.13
C THR A 114 -11.27 31.60 1.32
N VAL A 115 -11.32 31.04 0.12
CA VAL A 115 -12.52 30.93 -0.75
C VAL A 115 -13.58 29.97 -0.18
N HIS A 116 -13.25 29.07 0.74
CA HIS A 116 -14.19 28.10 1.32
C HIS A 116 -14.56 28.40 2.78
N SER A 117 -14.21 29.59 3.31
CA SER A 117 -14.68 30.02 4.62
C SER A 117 -16.19 30.29 4.52
N GLY A 118 -16.98 29.33 4.97
CA GLY A 118 -18.45 29.40 4.94
C GLY A 118 -19.12 28.30 4.11
N ILE A 119 -18.38 27.35 3.54
CA ILE A 119 -18.95 26.18 2.84
C ILE A 119 -18.68 24.91 3.63
N THR A 120 -19.73 24.16 3.98
CA THR A 120 -19.63 22.80 4.53
C THR A 120 -20.32 21.81 3.59
N TYR A 121 -19.89 20.55 3.64
CA TYR A 121 -20.49 19.49 2.85
C TYR A 121 -21.31 18.60 3.77
N GLU A 122 -22.63 18.57 3.53
CA GLU A 122 -23.57 17.84 4.36
C GLU A 122 -24.34 16.80 3.52
N LYS A 123 -24.76 15.73 4.18
CA LYS A 123 -25.59 14.71 3.56
C LYS A 123 -27.05 15.12 3.60
N ALA A 124 -27.77 14.79 2.53
CA ALA A 124 -29.20 15.03 2.43
C ALA A 124 -29.89 13.87 1.71
N GLU A 125 -31.18 13.76 1.92
CA GLU A 125 -32.08 12.86 1.19
C GLU A 125 -33.02 13.67 0.28
N VAL A 126 -33.21 13.23 -0.94
CA VAL A 126 -34.13 13.85 -1.91
C VAL A 126 -35.55 13.40 -1.60
N LEU A 127 -36.37 14.30 -1.05
CA LEU A 127 -37.78 14.02 -0.71
C LEU A 127 -38.70 14.10 -1.91
N SER A 128 -38.53 15.11 -2.76
CA SER A 128 -39.32 15.28 -3.96
C SER A 128 -38.57 16.07 -5.03
N ILE A 129 -39.01 15.89 -6.29
CA ILE A 129 -38.52 16.67 -7.44
C ILE A 129 -39.64 17.60 -7.85
N THR A 130 -39.42 18.91 -7.65
CA THR A 130 -40.44 19.92 -7.93
C THR A 130 -40.58 20.17 -9.43
N ARG A 131 -39.42 20.24 -10.13
CA ARG A 131 -39.39 20.54 -11.57
C ARG A 131 -38.11 20.06 -12.21
N ASN A 132 -38.21 19.56 -13.45
CA ASN A 132 -37.08 19.23 -14.31
C ASN A 132 -37.09 20.13 -15.52
N GLU A 133 -36.01 20.85 -15.72
CA GLU A 133 -35.77 21.68 -16.92
C GLU A 133 -34.60 21.10 -17.67
N PHE A 134 -34.85 20.02 -18.44
CA PHE A 134 -33.80 19.39 -19.21
C PHE A 134 -33.79 19.94 -20.64
N GLU A 135 -32.61 20.27 -21.10
CA GLU A 135 -32.31 20.60 -22.48
C GLU A 135 -31.75 19.35 -23.14
N HIS A 136 -32.43 18.88 -24.22
CA HIS A 136 -31.91 17.78 -25.03
C HIS A 136 -31.11 18.39 -26.19
N GLN A 137 -29.80 18.11 -26.20
CA GLN A 137 -28.97 18.52 -27.32
C GLN A 137 -28.92 17.35 -28.35
N GLN A 138 -29.12 17.64 -29.64
CA GLN A 138 -29.24 16.63 -30.70
C GLN A 138 -28.05 15.68 -30.84
N ASP A 139 -26.88 16.10 -30.38
CA ASP A 139 -25.64 15.33 -30.51
C ASP A 139 -25.33 14.41 -29.28
N PHE A 140 -26.05 14.58 -28.17
CA PHE A 140 -25.80 13.82 -26.91
C PHE A 140 -27.15 13.50 -26.24
N GLU A 141 -27.97 12.65 -26.88
CA GLU A 141 -29.32 12.31 -26.38
C GLU A 141 -29.34 11.66 -24.99
N ASP A 142 -28.21 11.02 -24.56
CA ASP A 142 -28.12 10.29 -23.31
C ASP A 142 -27.61 11.13 -22.13
N VAL A 143 -27.16 12.37 -22.37
CA VAL A 143 -26.63 13.23 -21.29
C VAL A 143 -27.58 14.38 -21.01
N PRO A 144 -28.43 14.31 -19.98
CA PRO A 144 -29.33 15.40 -19.63
C PRO A 144 -28.52 16.61 -19.13
N ILE A 145 -28.76 17.76 -19.80
CA ILE A 145 -28.23 19.06 -19.42
C ILE A 145 -29.38 19.92 -18.94
N GLY A 146 -29.14 20.84 -18.01
CA GLY A 146 -30.16 21.74 -17.51
C GLY A 146 -30.25 21.78 -16.02
N LYS A 147 -31.44 21.83 -15.44
CA LYS A 147 -31.64 21.99 -14.01
C LYS A 147 -32.73 21.05 -13.49
N GLN A 148 -32.46 20.51 -12.30
CA GLN A 148 -33.50 19.89 -11.46
C GLN A 148 -33.72 20.78 -10.24
N TYR A 149 -34.95 20.97 -9.86
CA TYR A 149 -35.36 21.66 -8.63
C TYR A 149 -35.86 20.61 -7.65
N LEU A 150 -35.22 20.55 -6.49
CA LEU A 150 -35.37 19.48 -5.51
C LEU A 150 -35.88 20.02 -4.17
N THR A 151 -36.66 19.20 -3.48
CA THR A 151 -36.84 19.34 -2.05
C THR A 151 -35.99 18.29 -1.34
N VAL A 152 -35.13 18.72 -0.44
CA VAL A 152 -34.17 17.87 0.26
C VAL A 152 -34.28 18.04 1.77
N GLU A 153 -33.96 16.99 2.51
CA GLU A 153 -33.83 17.02 3.96
C GLU A 153 -32.36 16.74 4.33
N LEU A 154 -31.76 17.63 5.11
CA LEU A 154 -30.39 17.40 5.60
C LEU A 154 -30.39 16.28 6.63
N THR A 155 -29.54 15.27 6.41
CA THR A 155 -29.38 14.10 7.30
C THR A 155 -28.13 14.19 8.18
N SER A 156 -27.26 15.16 7.92
CA SER A 156 -26.03 15.41 8.71
C SER A 156 -25.84 16.90 8.99
N GLY A 157 -24.89 17.23 9.88
CA GLY A 157 -24.51 18.59 10.22
C GLY A 157 -25.40 19.25 11.26
N GLU A 158 -25.16 20.55 11.45
CA GLU A 158 -25.86 21.36 12.48
C GLU A 158 -27.37 21.53 12.17
N TYR A 159 -27.73 21.44 10.90
CA TYR A 159 -29.10 21.62 10.40
C TYR A 159 -29.80 20.32 10.01
N ALA A 160 -29.33 19.17 10.55
CA ALA A 160 -29.95 17.87 10.30
C ALA A 160 -31.45 17.88 10.70
N GLY A 161 -32.29 17.34 9.81
CA GLY A 161 -33.76 17.32 9.96
C GLY A 161 -34.47 18.52 9.38
N LEU A 162 -33.75 19.56 8.89
CA LEU A 162 -34.36 20.67 8.18
C LEU A 162 -34.58 20.34 6.71
N GLN A 163 -35.74 20.76 6.19
CA GLN A 163 -36.09 20.60 4.78
C GLN A 163 -35.89 21.92 4.04
N PHE A 164 -35.30 21.82 2.88
CA PHE A 164 -35.07 22.92 1.95
C PHE A 164 -35.76 22.64 0.63
N THR A 165 -36.50 23.61 0.14
CA THR A 165 -37.22 23.56 -1.13
C THR A 165 -36.47 24.34 -2.19
N ASP A 166 -36.69 24.00 -3.47
CA ASP A 166 -36.10 24.67 -4.64
C ASP A 166 -34.55 24.63 -4.67
N VAL A 167 -33.95 23.59 -4.09
CA VAL A 167 -32.50 23.37 -4.21
C VAL A 167 -32.19 23.02 -5.65
N VAL A 168 -31.26 23.76 -6.25
CA VAL A 168 -30.93 23.65 -7.66
C VAL A 168 -29.82 22.62 -7.87
N ASN A 169 -30.10 21.57 -8.64
CA ASN A 169 -29.12 20.66 -9.19
C ASN A 169 -28.78 21.08 -10.62
N ASN A 170 -27.61 21.63 -10.84
CA ASN A 170 -27.14 22.03 -12.15
C ASN A 170 -26.50 20.84 -12.87
N LEU A 171 -27.03 20.48 -14.02
CA LEU A 171 -26.55 19.41 -14.87
C LEU A 171 -25.81 19.96 -16.07
N SER A 172 -24.59 19.52 -16.25
CA SER A 172 -23.73 19.87 -17.39
C SER A 172 -23.02 18.63 -17.92
N TYR A 173 -22.29 18.73 -19.03
CA TYR A 173 -21.49 17.61 -19.55
C TYR A 173 -20.43 17.10 -18.57
N LEU A 174 -19.92 17.96 -17.71
CA LEU A 174 -18.80 17.66 -16.81
C LEU A 174 -19.24 17.51 -15.36
N TYR A 175 -20.36 18.08 -14.98
CA TYR A 175 -20.81 18.16 -13.59
C TYR A 175 -22.30 17.91 -13.47
N GLY A 176 -22.69 17.33 -12.34
CA GLY A 176 -24.07 17.08 -12.01
C GLY A 176 -24.52 15.68 -12.41
N THR A 177 -25.41 15.14 -11.60
CA THR A 177 -25.99 13.81 -11.79
C THR A 177 -27.48 13.90 -11.60
N VAL A 178 -28.28 13.29 -12.50
CA VAL A 178 -29.74 13.24 -12.37
C VAL A 178 -30.11 12.42 -11.14
N VAL A 179 -30.75 13.03 -10.17
CA VAL A 179 -31.16 12.37 -8.95
C VAL A 179 -32.64 11.99 -8.98
N LYS A 180 -33.00 11.00 -8.16
CA LYS A 180 -34.37 10.49 -7.99
C LYS A 180 -34.82 10.70 -6.53
N VAL A 181 -36.12 10.64 -6.32
CA VAL A 181 -36.70 10.66 -4.97
C VAL A 181 -36.19 9.46 -4.17
N GLY A 182 -35.71 9.71 -2.96
CA GLY A 182 -35.12 8.72 -2.07
C GLY A 182 -33.60 8.57 -2.22
N ASP A 183 -32.96 9.29 -3.17
CA ASP A 183 -31.50 9.27 -3.30
C ASP A 183 -30.83 10.03 -2.16
N SER A 184 -29.73 9.47 -1.65
CA SER A 184 -28.85 10.14 -0.71
C SER A 184 -27.80 10.94 -1.48
N VAL A 185 -27.70 12.23 -1.19
CA VAL A 185 -26.85 13.18 -1.90
C VAL A 185 -25.97 13.98 -0.94
N THR A 186 -24.90 14.54 -1.46
CA THR A 186 -24.04 15.49 -0.76
C THR A 186 -24.34 16.89 -1.26
N LEU A 187 -24.64 17.80 -0.34
CA LEU A 187 -24.86 19.21 -0.63
C LEU A 187 -23.67 20.04 -0.14
N ALA A 188 -23.25 21.00 -0.95
CA ALA A 188 -22.42 22.11 -0.50
C ALA A 188 -23.34 23.16 0.13
N VAL A 189 -23.21 23.37 1.42
CA VAL A 189 -24.01 24.33 2.21
C VAL A 189 -23.19 25.58 2.42
N VAL A 190 -23.65 26.70 1.90
CA VAL A 190 -22.99 28.00 2.04
C VAL A 190 -23.56 28.74 3.23
N TYR A 191 -22.68 29.16 4.14
CA TYR A 191 -23.06 29.89 5.34
C TYR A 191 -22.55 31.32 5.25
N GLU A 192 -23.43 32.27 5.54
CA GLU A 192 -23.08 33.65 5.84
C GLU A 192 -23.70 34.07 7.19
N ASN A 193 -22.88 34.58 8.08
CA ASN A 193 -23.31 35.02 9.42
C ASN A 193 -24.06 33.96 10.23
N GLY A 194 -23.74 32.66 10.06
CA GLY A 194 -24.41 31.58 10.77
C GLY A 194 -25.78 31.17 10.21
N GLN A 195 -26.14 31.67 9.04
CA GLN A 195 -27.37 31.28 8.33
C GLN A 195 -27.00 30.62 6.99
N VAL A 196 -27.79 29.61 6.60
CA VAL A 196 -27.66 28.96 5.29
C VAL A 196 -28.16 29.94 4.23
N THR A 197 -27.27 30.37 3.34
CA THR A 197 -27.58 31.30 2.24
C THR A 197 -27.80 30.60 0.92
N ASP A 198 -27.09 29.51 0.68
CA ASP A 198 -27.23 28.74 -0.56
C ASP A 198 -26.95 27.25 -0.34
N LEU A 199 -27.56 26.42 -1.17
CA LEU A 199 -27.44 24.96 -1.18
C LEU A 199 -27.24 24.50 -2.61
N VAL A 200 -26.09 23.91 -2.87
CA VAL A 200 -25.75 23.39 -4.20
C VAL A 200 -25.55 21.88 -4.11
N LEU A 201 -26.26 21.14 -4.95
CA LEU A 201 -26.03 19.70 -5.04
C LEU A 201 -24.67 19.42 -5.66
N GLN A 202 -23.82 18.65 -4.93
CA GLN A 202 -22.49 18.29 -5.39
C GLN A 202 -22.49 16.98 -6.16
N ASP A 203 -23.00 15.91 -5.56
CA ASP A 203 -23.06 14.56 -6.16
C ASP A 203 -23.84 13.59 -5.25
N TYR A 204 -23.99 12.33 -5.64
CA TYR A 204 -24.52 11.27 -4.80
C TYR A 204 -23.63 11.02 -3.55
N ASP A 205 -24.25 10.70 -2.42
CA ASP A 205 -23.50 10.11 -1.30
C ASP A 205 -23.18 8.64 -1.57
N ARG A 206 -21.98 8.39 -2.03
CA ARG A 206 -21.48 7.03 -2.31
C ARG A 206 -20.87 6.34 -1.09
N THR A 207 -20.92 6.94 0.08
CA THR A 207 -20.26 6.41 1.29
C THR A 207 -20.77 5.01 1.62
N THR A 208 -22.10 4.85 1.74
CA THR A 208 -22.70 3.55 2.10
C THR A 208 -22.50 2.48 1.03
N PRO A 209 -22.77 2.74 -0.26
CA PRO A 209 -22.49 1.76 -1.32
C PRO A 209 -21.01 1.36 -1.39
N LEU A 210 -20.10 2.33 -1.25
CA LEU A 210 -18.66 2.06 -1.25
C LEU A 210 -18.24 1.15 -0.09
N LEU A 211 -18.77 1.41 1.11
CA LEU A 211 -18.51 0.56 2.27
C LEU A 211 -19.06 -0.85 2.11
N ILE A 212 -20.22 -1.02 1.46
CA ILE A 212 -20.79 -2.35 1.16
C ILE A 212 -19.88 -3.11 0.20
N VAL A 213 -19.44 -2.48 -0.90
CA VAL A 213 -18.51 -3.10 -1.86
C VAL A 213 -17.19 -3.48 -1.19
N LEU A 214 -16.64 -2.60 -0.36
CA LEU A 214 -15.43 -2.86 0.41
C LEU A 214 -15.63 -4.02 1.39
N ALA A 215 -16.74 -4.03 2.14
CA ALA A 215 -17.05 -5.10 3.07
C ALA A 215 -17.21 -6.46 2.36
N LEU A 216 -17.84 -6.47 1.17
CA LEU A 216 -17.96 -7.68 0.35
C LEU A 216 -16.58 -8.18 -0.12
N PHE A 217 -15.71 -7.29 -0.58
CA PHE A 217 -14.32 -7.63 -0.93
C PHE A 217 -13.56 -8.24 0.25
N LEU A 218 -13.64 -7.62 1.43
CA LEU A 218 -13.00 -8.12 2.66
C LEU A 218 -13.55 -9.49 3.04
N ALA A 219 -14.89 -9.68 2.98
CA ALA A 219 -15.55 -10.94 3.30
C ALA A 219 -15.10 -12.07 2.34
N ILE A 220 -15.08 -11.83 1.03
CA ILE A 220 -14.64 -12.81 0.04
C ILE A 220 -13.17 -13.18 0.27
N THR A 221 -12.31 -12.20 0.51
CA THR A 221 -10.87 -12.44 0.75
C THR A 221 -10.63 -13.27 2.01
N ILE A 222 -11.39 -13.03 3.09
CA ILE A 222 -11.28 -13.81 4.32
C ILE A 222 -11.87 -15.22 4.13
N LEU A 223 -12.99 -15.33 3.44
CA LEU A 223 -13.69 -16.59 3.24
C LEU A 223 -12.85 -17.57 2.39
N VAL A 224 -12.24 -17.06 1.32
CA VAL A 224 -11.40 -17.90 0.42
C VAL A 224 -9.97 -18.03 0.97
N GLY A 225 -9.36 -16.95 1.42
CA GLY A 225 -7.97 -16.91 1.89
C GLY A 225 -7.78 -17.34 3.34
N GLY A 226 -8.85 -17.45 4.13
CA GLY A 226 -8.80 -17.82 5.54
C GLY A 226 -7.86 -16.90 6.35
N LYS A 227 -7.03 -17.53 7.19
CA LYS A 227 -6.04 -16.78 8.02
C LYS A 227 -4.97 -16.05 7.20
N VAL A 228 -4.61 -16.58 6.04
CA VAL A 228 -3.63 -15.95 5.14
C VAL A 228 -4.25 -14.72 4.48
N GLY A 229 -5.51 -14.84 4.00
CA GLY A 229 -6.25 -13.71 3.46
C GLY A 229 -6.43 -12.57 4.47
N ALA A 230 -6.77 -12.88 5.72
CA ALA A 230 -6.88 -11.86 6.77
C ALA A 230 -5.55 -11.14 7.04
N LYS A 231 -4.41 -11.85 7.04
CA LYS A 231 -3.08 -11.24 7.19
C LYS A 231 -2.70 -10.38 5.99
N SER A 232 -3.05 -10.82 4.77
CA SER A 232 -2.82 -10.05 3.55
C SER A 232 -3.61 -8.73 3.55
N LEU A 233 -4.87 -8.75 4.02
CA LEU A 233 -5.68 -7.55 4.20
C LEU A 233 -5.07 -6.57 5.21
N LEU A 234 -4.44 -7.07 6.28
CA LEU A 234 -3.69 -6.21 7.21
C LEU A 234 -2.47 -5.56 6.53
N GLY A 235 -1.76 -6.29 5.67
CA GLY A 235 -0.68 -5.74 4.84
C GLY A 235 -1.18 -4.64 3.90
N LEU A 236 -2.29 -4.89 3.19
CA LEU A 236 -2.93 -3.91 2.31
C LEU A 236 -3.36 -2.65 3.08
N ALA A 237 -4.03 -2.82 4.23
CA ALA A 237 -4.43 -1.70 5.07
C ALA A 237 -3.22 -0.89 5.55
N LEU A 238 -2.12 -1.55 5.95
CA LEU A 238 -0.88 -0.87 6.31
C LEU A 238 -0.34 -0.04 5.15
N THR A 239 -0.30 -0.60 3.93
CA THR A 239 0.20 0.11 2.74
C THR A 239 -0.64 1.36 2.47
N ILE A 240 -1.97 1.25 2.53
CA ILE A 240 -2.88 2.38 2.35
C ILE A 240 -2.64 3.45 3.42
N VAL A 241 -2.59 3.06 4.69
CA VAL A 241 -2.35 3.99 5.80
C VAL A 241 -0.97 4.66 5.69
N CYS A 242 0.09 3.91 5.37
CA CYS A 242 1.41 4.48 5.15
C CYS A 242 1.43 5.48 3.99
N THR A 243 0.72 5.18 2.91
CA THR A 243 0.65 6.06 1.74
C THR A 243 -0.09 7.37 2.07
N PHE A 244 -1.31 7.29 2.61
CA PHE A 244 -2.13 8.48 2.84
C PHE A 244 -1.71 9.29 4.07
N CYS A 245 -1.29 8.64 5.15
CA CYS A 245 -1.02 9.32 6.42
C CYS A 245 0.45 9.68 6.64
N VAL A 246 1.37 9.08 5.88
CA VAL A 246 2.81 9.34 6.03
C VAL A 246 3.42 9.84 4.73
N LEU A 247 3.30 9.07 3.64
CA LEU A 247 4.01 9.41 2.40
C LEU A 247 3.51 10.73 1.81
N ILE A 248 2.21 10.85 1.55
CA ILE A 248 1.64 12.05 0.91
C ILE A 248 1.96 13.32 1.72
N PRO A 249 1.73 13.38 3.04
CA PRO A 249 2.09 14.56 3.83
C PRO A 249 3.58 14.88 3.80
N LEU A 250 4.47 13.88 3.86
CA LEU A 250 5.92 14.10 3.77
C LEU A 250 6.32 14.68 2.42
N LEU A 251 5.73 14.20 1.32
CA LEU A 251 5.99 14.72 -0.02
C LEU A 251 5.49 16.16 -0.18
N ILE A 252 4.30 16.47 0.34
CA ILE A 252 3.77 17.84 0.39
C ILE A 252 4.69 18.73 1.23
N GLY A 253 5.26 18.21 2.33
CA GLY A 253 6.25 18.88 3.17
C GLY A 253 7.62 19.10 2.51
N GLY A 254 7.80 18.67 1.26
CA GLY A 254 9.04 18.86 0.49
C GLY A 254 10.14 17.85 0.79
N ALA A 255 9.80 16.67 1.30
CA ALA A 255 10.76 15.58 1.41
C ALA A 255 11.21 15.11 0.01
N PRO A 256 12.46 14.64 -0.14
CA PRO A 256 12.95 14.15 -1.42
C PRO A 256 12.15 12.94 -1.88
N THR A 257 11.49 13.02 -3.05
CA THR A 257 10.43 12.10 -3.48
C THR A 257 10.91 10.66 -3.59
N ILE A 258 11.91 10.38 -4.43
CA ILE A 258 12.38 9.03 -4.72
C ILE A 258 12.92 8.30 -3.46
N PRO A 259 13.83 8.90 -2.65
CA PRO A 259 14.30 8.24 -1.43
C PRO A 259 13.20 7.97 -0.42
N THR A 260 12.27 8.91 -0.25
CA THR A 260 11.15 8.76 0.72
C THR A 260 10.25 7.59 0.32
N ILE A 261 9.91 7.48 -0.98
CA ILE A 261 9.09 6.38 -1.49
C ILE A 261 9.83 5.04 -1.38
N LEU A 262 11.12 4.98 -1.73
CA LEU A 262 11.93 3.76 -1.57
C LEU A 262 11.99 3.30 -0.11
N CYS A 263 12.21 4.22 0.83
CA CYS A 263 12.20 3.91 2.26
C CYS A 263 10.83 3.38 2.70
N MET A 264 9.73 4.00 2.24
CA MET A 264 8.38 3.53 2.53
C MET A 264 8.12 2.15 1.92
N CYS A 265 8.48 1.91 0.67
CA CYS A 265 8.34 0.61 0.02
C CYS A 265 9.11 -0.48 0.80
N ALA A 266 10.35 -0.20 1.20
CA ALA A 266 11.14 -1.12 2.00
C ALA A 266 10.50 -1.39 3.38
N PHE A 267 10.01 -0.35 4.05
CA PHE A 267 9.32 -0.45 5.33
C PHE A 267 8.06 -1.32 5.24
N VAL A 268 7.19 -1.02 4.28
CA VAL A 268 5.94 -1.77 4.06
C VAL A 268 6.25 -3.24 3.74
N THR A 269 7.20 -3.50 2.83
CA THR A 269 7.63 -4.87 2.48
C THR A 269 8.10 -5.67 3.70
N VAL A 270 8.93 -5.07 4.56
CA VAL A 270 9.42 -5.74 5.78
C VAL A 270 8.27 -6.08 6.71
N VAL A 271 7.38 -5.13 6.98
CA VAL A 271 6.27 -5.33 7.92
C VAL A 271 5.27 -6.34 7.36
N GLU A 272 4.90 -6.22 6.10
CA GLU A 272 3.95 -7.11 5.41
C GLU A 272 4.44 -8.56 5.44
N PHE A 273 5.67 -8.83 5.01
CA PHE A 273 6.19 -10.20 4.98
C PHE A 273 6.42 -10.79 6.37
N VAL A 274 6.75 -9.96 7.36
CA VAL A 274 6.83 -10.41 8.76
C VAL A 274 5.43 -10.75 9.32
N ILE A 275 4.39 -10.02 8.96
CA ILE A 275 3.00 -10.35 9.32
C ILE A 275 2.56 -11.66 8.66
N LEU A 276 2.89 -11.85 7.38
CA LEU A 276 2.48 -13.03 6.62
C LEU A 276 3.10 -14.31 7.16
N ASP A 277 4.42 -14.38 7.20
CA ASP A 277 5.18 -15.62 7.43
C ASP A 277 6.10 -15.59 8.67
N GLY A 278 6.22 -14.46 9.34
CA GLY A 278 7.18 -14.29 10.44
C GLY A 278 8.61 -14.14 9.92
N VAL A 279 9.60 -14.17 10.84
CA VAL A 279 11.02 -14.03 10.49
C VAL A 279 11.63 -15.40 10.21
N ASN A 280 11.90 -15.68 8.96
CA ASN A 280 12.53 -16.90 8.49
C ASN A 280 13.38 -16.64 7.22
N LYS A 281 14.09 -17.64 6.73
CA LYS A 281 14.93 -17.49 5.52
C LYS A 281 14.10 -17.13 4.29
N LYS A 282 12.87 -17.65 4.17
CA LYS A 282 11.93 -17.34 3.11
C LYS A 282 11.57 -15.85 3.12
N THR A 283 11.20 -15.31 4.27
CA THR A 283 10.87 -13.91 4.47
C THR A 283 12.05 -12.99 4.13
N ILE A 284 13.26 -13.33 4.60
CA ILE A 284 14.47 -12.54 4.29
C ILE A 284 14.76 -12.54 2.79
N CYS A 285 14.63 -13.72 2.15
CA CYS A 285 14.81 -13.84 0.70
C CYS A 285 13.79 -12.95 -0.06
N ALA A 286 12.52 -13.00 0.33
CA ALA A 286 11.47 -12.21 -0.28
C ALA A 286 11.71 -10.70 -0.08
N ILE A 287 12.02 -10.25 1.13
CA ILE A 287 12.31 -8.84 1.43
C ILE A 287 13.45 -8.32 0.56
N LEU A 288 14.58 -9.02 0.55
CA LEU A 288 15.75 -8.59 -0.23
C LEU A 288 15.46 -8.63 -1.75
N GLY A 289 14.72 -9.64 -2.21
CA GLY A 289 14.28 -9.75 -3.61
C GLY A 289 13.39 -8.58 -4.02
N THR A 290 12.40 -8.25 -3.21
CA THR A 290 11.49 -7.12 -3.47
C THR A 290 12.23 -5.79 -3.45
N VAL A 291 12.98 -5.49 -2.40
CA VAL A 291 13.69 -4.21 -2.28
C VAL A 291 14.65 -4.02 -3.46
N SER A 292 15.38 -5.07 -3.87
CA SER A 292 16.26 -4.98 -5.03
C SER A 292 15.50 -4.77 -6.35
N GLY A 293 14.36 -5.42 -6.54
CA GLY A 293 13.50 -5.23 -7.72
C GLY A 293 12.92 -3.82 -7.81
N VAL A 294 12.44 -3.27 -6.69
CA VAL A 294 11.90 -1.90 -6.62
C VAL A 294 13.01 -0.86 -6.86
N VAL A 295 14.21 -1.06 -6.31
CA VAL A 295 15.36 -0.17 -6.59
C VAL A 295 15.70 -0.17 -8.08
N ILE A 296 15.67 -1.32 -8.73
CA ILE A 296 15.92 -1.41 -10.18
C ILE A 296 14.82 -0.70 -10.97
N ALA A 297 13.55 -0.88 -10.59
CA ALA A 297 12.44 -0.16 -11.21
C ALA A 297 12.62 1.37 -11.10
N ALA A 298 13.07 1.86 -9.92
CA ALA A 298 13.39 3.26 -9.69
C ALA A 298 14.50 3.77 -10.62
N LEU A 299 15.60 3.03 -10.69
CA LEU A 299 16.75 3.40 -11.52
C LEU A 299 16.36 3.43 -13.00
N PHE A 300 15.66 2.38 -13.47
CA PHE A 300 15.21 2.31 -14.85
C PHE A 300 14.19 3.40 -15.18
N GLY A 301 13.20 3.63 -14.30
CA GLY A 301 12.20 4.69 -14.46
C GLY A 301 12.85 6.07 -14.53
N ASN A 302 13.79 6.37 -13.65
CA ASN A 302 14.51 7.65 -13.66
C ASN A 302 15.34 7.84 -14.94
N ILE A 303 16.04 6.80 -15.40
CA ILE A 303 16.80 6.83 -16.67
C ILE A 303 15.84 7.04 -17.84
N ALA A 304 14.73 6.31 -17.90
CA ALA A 304 13.74 6.42 -18.97
C ALA A 304 13.10 7.81 -19.02
N CYS A 305 12.68 8.37 -17.87
CA CYS A 305 12.17 9.73 -17.79
C CYS A 305 13.19 10.77 -18.26
N SER A 306 14.47 10.60 -17.92
CA SER A 306 15.55 11.47 -18.37
C SER A 306 15.78 11.41 -19.89
N ILE A 307 15.80 10.20 -20.47
CA ILE A 307 15.98 10.01 -21.93
C ILE A 307 14.79 10.60 -22.70
N LEU A 308 13.58 10.35 -22.24
CA LEU A 308 12.36 10.84 -22.89
C LEU A 308 12.02 12.29 -22.55
N ARG A 309 12.85 12.95 -21.72
CA ARG A 309 12.65 14.33 -21.25
C ARG A 309 11.26 14.56 -20.65
N ILE A 310 10.76 13.56 -19.92
CA ILE A 310 9.48 13.64 -19.21
C ILE A 310 9.73 14.40 -17.90
N ASN A 311 9.07 15.55 -17.75
CA ASN A 311 9.20 16.41 -16.57
C ASN A 311 7.94 16.48 -15.71
N GLY A 312 6.98 15.58 -15.90
CA GLY A 312 5.75 15.49 -15.13
C GLY A 312 4.70 16.58 -15.38
N PHE A 313 5.03 17.62 -16.15
CA PHE A 313 4.18 18.79 -16.36
C PHE A 313 3.22 18.69 -17.57
N LYS A 314 3.30 17.66 -18.39
CA LYS A 314 2.56 17.58 -19.66
C LYS A 314 1.81 16.27 -19.81
N THR A 315 0.92 15.99 -18.87
CA THR A 315 -0.08 14.93 -19.05
C THR A 315 -1.46 15.56 -19.15
N TYR A 316 -2.26 15.20 -20.14
CA TYR A 316 -3.57 15.80 -20.44
C TYR A 316 -4.54 15.77 -19.25
N GLU A 317 -4.47 14.77 -18.39
CA GLU A 317 -5.32 14.68 -17.18
C GLU A 317 -4.83 15.56 -16.03
N VAL A 318 -3.59 15.99 -16.07
CA VAL A 318 -2.91 16.64 -14.95
C VAL A 318 -2.86 18.16 -15.13
N ASP A 319 -3.22 18.71 -16.28
CA ASP A 319 -3.13 20.16 -16.51
C ASP A 319 -3.96 20.95 -15.48
N SER A 320 -5.21 20.55 -15.21
CA SER A 320 -6.03 21.19 -14.18
C SER A 320 -5.55 20.88 -12.76
N THR A 321 -5.10 19.65 -12.51
CA THR A 321 -4.59 19.23 -11.20
C THR A 321 -3.22 19.86 -10.89
N ILE A 322 -2.35 19.94 -11.90
CA ILE A 322 -1.06 20.64 -11.76
C ILE A 322 -1.27 22.14 -11.60
N GLU A 323 -2.19 22.74 -12.34
CA GLU A 323 -2.53 24.14 -12.17
C GLU A 323 -3.05 24.43 -10.76
N ALA A 324 -3.93 23.56 -10.23
CA ALA A 324 -4.37 23.62 -8.84
C ALA A 324 -3.21 23.45 -7.84
N LEU A 325 -2.30 22.50 -8.06
CA LEU A 325 -1.11 22.32 -7.24
C LEU A 325 -0.14 23.50 -7.32
N LEU A 326 -0.01 24.12 -8.50
CA LEU A 326 0.82 25.34 -8.69
C LEU A 326 0.17 26.57 -8.04
N GLN A 327 -1.15 26.69 -8.06
CA GLN A 327 -1.88 27.75 -7.36
C GLN A 327 -1.74 27.59 -5.84
N LEU A 328 -1.81 26.35 -5.31
CA LEU A 328 -1.50 26.07 -3.91
C LEU A 328 -0.06 26.44 -3.54
N LYS A 329 0.88 26.32 -4.48
CA LYS A 329 2.27 26.71 -4.31
C LYS A 329 2.46 28.23 -4.31
N GLN A 330 1.70 29.00 -5.08
CA GLN A 330 1.80 30.46 -5.13
C GLN A 330 1.22 31.15 -3.89
N GLY A 331 0.24 30.53 -3.22
CA GLY A 331 -0.39 31.08 -2.01
C GLY A 331 0.38 30.85 -0.72
N GLN A 332 1.40 30.01 -0.73
CA GLN A 332 2.24 29.71 0.45
C GLN A 332 3.70 29.68 0.06
N SER A 333 4.55 30.20 0.95
CA SER A 333 6.00 30.03 0.93
C SER A 333 6.41 28.55 1.09
N LEU A 334 5.94 27.69 0.19
CA LEU A 334 6.46 26.33 0.03
C LEU A 334 7.85 26.46 -0.60
N GLU A 335 8.85 26.76 0.21
CA GLU A 335 10.24 26.94 -0.20
C GLU A 335 10.89 25.68 -0.79
N ARG A 336 10.24 24.52 -0.71
CA ARG A 336 10.70 23.26 -1.33
C ARG A 336 9.70 22.82 -2.40
N SER A 337 10.15 22.94 -3.62
CA SER A 337 9.37 22.58 -4.81
C SER A 337 9.09 21.08 -4.86
N LEU A 338 7.80 20.69 -4.88
CA LEU A 338 7.38 19.39 -5.36
C LEU A 338 8.02 19.15 -6.75
N GLN A 339 8.86 18.14 -6.84
CA GLN A 339 9.49 17.76 -8.10
C GLN A 339 8.51 16.81 -8.82
N LEU A 340 7.68 17.35 -9.69
CA LEU A 340 6.61 16.61 -10.36
C LEU A 340 7.14 15.44 -11.22
N GLY A 341 8.34 15.58 -11.80
CA GLY A 341 9.00 14.49 -12.50
C GLY A 341 9.31 13.29 -11.59
N ASP A 342 9.74 13.56 -10.36
CA ASP A 342 10.03 12.54 -9.37
C ASP A 342 8.75 11.85 -8.86
N LEU A 343 7.60 12.55 -8.86
CA LEU A 343 6.30 11.96 -8.51
C LEU A 343 5.88 10.88 -9.51
N LEU A 344 6.18 11.05 -10.78
CA LEU A 344 5.93 10.02 -11.79
C LEU A 344 6.73 8.75 -11.48
N VAL A 345 8.03 8.90 -11.21
CA VAL A 345 8.87 7.76 -10.78
C VAL A 345 8.32 7.16 -9.48
N GLY A 346 7.84 8.00 -8.57
CA GLY A 346 7.18 7.56 -7.34
C GLY A 346 5.95 6.70 -7.60
N GLY A 347 5.10 7.09 -8.53
CA GLY A 347 3.94 6.29 -8.97
C GLY A 347 4.36 4.93 -9.53
N ILE A 348 5.40 4.90 -10.37
CA ILE A 348 6.00 3.66 -10.90
C ILE A 348 6.43 2.73 -9.76
N LEU A 349 7.08 3.28 -8.72
CA LEU A 349 7.56 2.49 -7.59
C LEU A 349 6.45 1.85 -6.78
N ILE A 350 5.39 2.61 -6.50
CA ILE A 350 4.22 2.11 -5.75
C ILE A 350 3.51 1.03 -6.57
N ALA A 351 3.33 1.25 -7.87
CA ALA A 351 2.70 0.29 -8.76
C ALA A 351 3.54 -1.00 -8.92
N ALA A 352 4.86 -0.85 -9.05
CA ALA A 352 5.77 -1.99 -9.15
C ALA A 352 5.84 -2.81 -7.85
N LEU A 353 5.70 -2.16 -6.67
CA LEU A 353 5.86 -2.81 -5.37
C LEU A 353 4.98 -4.04 -5.22
N GLY A 354 3.69 -3.95 -5.56
CA GLY A 354 2.76 -5.09 -5.45
C GLY A 354 3.21 -6.27 -6.29
N ALA A 355 3.49 -6.06 -7.59
CA ALA A 355 3.90 -7.11 -8.50
C ALA A 355 5.27 -7.72 -8.14
N VAL A 356 6.22 -6.90 -7.71
CA VAL A 356 7.55 -7.37 -7.26
C VAL A 356 7.44 -8.16 -5.96
N ASN A 357 6.58 -7.74 -5.01
CA ASN A 357 6.29 -8.49 -3.79
C ASN A 357 5.80 -9.91 -4.10
N ASP A 358 4.82 -10.02 -4.99
CA ASP A 358 4.22 -11.31 -5.37
C ASP A 358 5.25 -12.26 -5.97
N VAL A 359 6.08 -11.76 -6.88
CA VAL A 359 7.14 -12.54 -7.54
C VAL A 359 8.22 -12.95 -6.54
N ALA A 360 8.73 -12.04 -5.74
CA ALA A 360 9.78 -12.32 -4.76
C ALA A 360 9.31 -13.34 -3.72
N MET A 361 8.06 -13.22 -3.25
CA MET A 361 7.47 -14.13 -2.29
C MET A 361 7.25 -15.52 -2.89
N SER A 362 6.72 -15.59 -4.10
CA SER A 362 6.46 -16.86 -4.80
C SER A 362 7.75 -17.61 -5.08
N ILE A 363 8.80 -16.94 -5.56
CA ILE A 363 10.13 -17.54 -5.78
C ILE A 363 10.72 -18.01 -4.46
N SER A 364 10.67 -17.17 -3.41
CA SER A 364 11.20 -17.54 -2.10
C SER A 364 10.47 -18.74 -1.51
N SER A 365 9.16 -18.84 -1.72
CA SER A 365 8.33 -20.00 -1.32
C SER A 365 8.74 -21.26 -2.10
N ALA A 366 8.81 -21.16 -3.42
CA ALA A 366 9.18 -22.28 -4.27
C ALA A 366 10.59 -22.82 -3.96
N MET A 367 11.56 -21.91 -3.75
CA MET A 367 12.92 -22.31 -3.37
C MET A 367 12.98 -22.96 -1.99
N ASN A 368 12.18 -22.48 -1.04
CA ASN A 368 12.07 -23.11 0.28
C ASN A 368 11.49 -24.53 0.19
N GLU A 369 10.46 -24.73 -0.63
CA GLU A 369 9.88 -26.06 -0.88
C GLU A 369 10.86 -26.99 -1.59
N LEU A 370 11.60 -26.52 -2.60
CA LEU A 370 12.61 -27.32 -3.28
C LEU A 370 13.66 -27.89 -2.30
N ILE A 371 14.11 -27.07 -1.34
CA ILE A 371 15.07 -27.52 -0.32
C ILE A 371 14.40 -28.44 0.72
N ALA A 372 13.12 -28.21 1.06
CA ALA A 372 12.39 -29.09 1.96
C ALA A 372 12.23 -30.50 1.39
N VAL A 373 11.97 -30.61 0.07
CA VAL A 373 11.82 -31.89 -0.63
C VAL A 373 13.19 -32.54 -0.89
N ASN A 374 14.20 -31.77 -1.30
CA ASN A 374 15.54 -32.30 -1.56
C ASN A 374 16.63 -31.43 -0.89
N PRO A 375 17.00 -31.73 0.37
CA PRO A 375 18.03 -30.99 1.10
C PRO A 375 19.45 -31.10 0.53
N ASN A 376 19.70 -32.02 -0.41
CA ASN A 376 21.01 -32.29 -0.99
C ASN A 376 21.25 -31.52 -2.32
N LEU A 377 20.32 -30.67 -2.74
CA LEU A 377 20.49 -29.83 -3.93
C LEU A 377 21.74 -28.97 -3.84
N THR A 378 22.55 -29.03 -4.91
CA THR A 378 23.69 -28.14 -5.06
C THR A 378 23.20 -26.70 -5.35
N ARG A 379 24.06 -25.71 -5.07
CA ARG A 379 23.74 -24.32 -5.40
C ARG A 379 23.40 -24.11 -6.87
N LYS A 380 24.10 -24.78 -7.79
CA LYS A 380 23.85 -24.69 -9.24
C LYS A 380 22.48 -25.26 -9.62
N GLU A 381 22.11 -26.39 -9.07
CA GLU A 381 20.79 -27.01 -9.30
C GLU A 381 19.68 -26.17 -8.74
N LEU A 382 19.83 -25.65 -7.50
CA LEU A 382 18.87 -24.78 -6.86
C LEU A 382 18.65 -23.49 -7.68
N PHE A 383 19.74 -22.86 -8.13
CA PHE A 383 19.68 -21.69 -9.01
C PHE A 383 18.96 -22.00 -10.32
N LYS A 384 19.32 -23.12 -10.99
CA LYS A 384 18.70 -23.52 -12.25
C LYS A 384 17.20 -23.78 -12.08
N SER A 385 16.80 -24.47 -11.02
CA SER A 385 15.40 -24.77 -10.73
C SER A 385 14.62 -23.49 -10.35
N GLY A 386 15.19 -22.63 -9.52
CA GLY A 386 14.60 -21.33 -9.20
C GLY A 386 14.40 -20.44 -10.43
N MET A 387 15.41 -20.40 -11.33
CA MET A 387 15.30 -19.65 -12.59
C MET A 387 14.29 -20.26 -13.56
N ALA A 388 14.09 -21.58 -13.56
CA ALA A 388 13.05 -22.21 -14.37
C ALA A 388 11.67 -21.76 -13.93
N ILE A 389 11.37 -21.85 -12.62
CA ILE A 389 10.12 -21.37 -12.02
C ILE A 389 9.93 -19.87 -12.27
N GLY A 390 11.00 -19.09 -12.07
CA GLY A 390 10.94 -17.64 -12.22
C GLY A 390 10.65 -17.18 -13.66
N ARG A 391 11.12 -17.92 -14.69
CA ARG A 391 10.83 -17.58 -16.09
C ARG A 391 9.35 -17.70 -16.44
N ASP A 392 8.67 -18.70 -15.91
CA ASP A 392 7.23 -18.85 -16.12
C ASP A 392 6.47 -17.68 -15.51
N MET A 393 6.92 -17.19 -14.35
CA MET A 393 6.32 -16.04 -13.67
C MET A 393 6.59 -14.71 -14.40
N VAL A 394 7.77 -14.53 -15.00
CA VAL A 394 8.09 -13.31 -15.74
C VAL A 394 7.05 -13.05 -16.83
N GLY A 395 6.72 -14.07 -17.65
CA GLY A 395 5.77 -13.90 -18.75
C GLY A 395 4.39 -13.49 -18.27
N THR A 396 3.86 -14.17 -17.27
CA THR A 396 2.50 -13.92 -16.76
C THR A 396 2.39 -12.57 -16.03
N MET A 397 3.32 -12.27 -15.15
CA MET A 397 3.27 -11.04 -14.33
C MET A 397 3.54 -9.79 -15.16
N THR A 398 4.48 -9.83 -16.10
CA THR A 398 4.75 -8.71 -17.02
C THR A 398 3.53 -8.40 -17.87
N ASN A 399 2.89 -9.44 -18.45
CA ASN A 399 1.69 -9.25 -19.25
C ASN A 399 0.53 -8.65 -18.43
N THR A 400 0.30 -9.18 -17.22
CA THR A 400 -0.74 -8.65 -16.32
C THR A 400 -0.51 -7.19 -15.99
N LEU A 401 0.74 -6.80 -15.70
CA LEU A 401 1.09 -5.44 -15.33
C LEU A 401 0.90 -4.46 -16.49
N ILE A 402 1.37 -4.83 -17.70
CA ILE A 402 1.16 -4.01 -18.92
C ILE A 402 -0.34 -3.85 -19.20
N LEU A 403 -1.12 -4.94 -19.14
CA LEU A 403 -2.57 -4.87 -19.37
C LEU A 403 -3.29 -4.03 -18.32
N ALA A 404 -2.83 -4.03 -17.06
CA ALA A 404 -3.39 -3.17 -16.03
C ALA A 404 -3.20 -1.68 -16.35
N PHE A 405 -2.01 -1.28 -16.83
CA PHE A 405 -1.75 0.11 -17.27
C PHE A 405 -2.54 0.47 -18.52
N VAL A 406 -2.57 -0.41 -19.54
CA VAL A 406 -3.38 -0.18 -20.74
C VAL A 406 -4.87 -0.05 -20.38
N GLY A 407 -5.36 -0.88 -19.45
CA GLY A 407 -6.75 -0.82 -19.00
C GLY A 407 -7.08 0.48 -18.25
N SER A 408 -6.18 0.95 -17.39
CA SER A 408 -6.37 2.22 -16.65
C SER A 408 -6.35 3.44 -17.59
N GLY A 409 -5.50 3.43 -18.62
CA GLY A 409 -5.37 4.49 -19.60
C GLY A 409 -6.33 4.40 -20.81
N LEU A 410 -7.24 3.42 -20.84
CA LEU A 410 -8.04 3.10 -22.05
C LEU A 410 -8.86 4.30 -22.55
N ILE A 411 -9.51 5.04 -21.66
CA ILE A 411 -10.34 6.21 -22.02
C ILE A 411 -9.50 7.27 -22.73
N VAL A 412 -8.33 7.57 -22.20
CA VAL A 412 -7.43 8.58 -22.78
C VAL A 412 -6.83 8.07 -24.10
N MET A 413 -6.55 6.77 -24.22
CA MET A 413 -6.11 6.18 -25.47
C MET A 413 -7.19 6.29 -26.55
N ILE A 414 -8.46 6.04 -26.22
CA ILE A 414 -9.60 6.22 -27.16
C ILE A 414 -9.66 7.68 -27.58
N TYR A 415 -9.59 8.61 -26.63
CA TYR A 415 -9.58 10.05 -26.94
C TYR A 415 -8.44 10.42 -27.88
N LEU A 416 -7.20 9.98 -27.58
CA LEU A 416 -6.03 10.26 -28.42
C LEU A 416 -6.21 9.71 -29.84
N VAL A 417 -6.73 8.50 -29.98
CA VAL A 417 -6.96 7.87 -31.30
C VAL A 417 -8.09 8.56 -32.06
N SER A 418 -9.13 9.03 -31.36
CA SER A 418 -10.26 9.74 -32.00
C SER A 418 -9.88 11.10 -32.62
N LEU A 419 -8.76 11.68 -32.18
CA LEU A 419 -8.21 12.90 -32.78
C LEU A 419 -7.50 12.67 -34.13
N GLU A 420 -7.42 11.42 -34.59
CA GLU A 420 -6.72 11.02 -35.83
C GLU A 420 -5.32 11.62 -35.97
N PRO A 421 -4.48 11.57 -34.92
CA PRO A 421 -3.17 12.21 -34.95
C PRO A 421 -2.24 11.52 -35.94
N SER A 422 -1.36 12.30 -36.58
CA SER A 422 -0.26 11.70 -37.33
C SER A 422 0.65 10.90 -36.38
N TYR A 423 1.41 9.92 -36.93
CA TYR A 423 2.35 9.12 -36.15
C TYR A 423 3.31 9.99 -35.32
N GLN A 424 3.82 11.07 -35.91
CA GLN A 424 4.73 12.00 -35.24
C GLN A 424 4.05 12.73 -34.06
N GLN A 425 2.80 13.13 -34.22
CA GLN A 425 2.03 13.76 -33.13
C GLN A 425 1.80 12.77 -32.00
N LEU A 426 1.38 11.53 -32.31
CA LEU A 426 1.16 10.50 -31.31
C LEU A 426 2.44 10.18 -30.51
N MET A 427 3.57 10.01 -31.20
CA MET A 427 4.87 9.73 -30.57
C MET A 427 5.43 10.91 -29.77
N SER A 428 5.02 12.15 -30.06
CA SER A 428 5.41 13.34 -29.31
C SER A 428 4.52 13.61 -28.09
N THR A 429 3.44 12.85 -27.92
CA THR A 429 2.50 13.03 -26.80
C THR A 429 3.12 12.60 -25.47
N GLY A 430 3.18 13.51 -24.52
CA GLY A 430 3.74 13.25 -23.19
C GLY A 430 2.99 12.16 -22.44
N TYR A 431 1.66 12.13 -22.56
CA TYR A 431 0.82 11.12 -21.92
C TYR A 431 1.17 9.68 -22.35
N LEU A 432 1.25 9.40 -23.66
CA LEU A 432 1.62 8.08 -24.16
C LEU A 432 3.01 7.67 -23.64
N SER A 433 3.95 8.60 -23.62
CA SER A 433 5.30 8.36 -23.11
C SER A 433 5.30 7.99 -21.62
N VAL A 434 4.45 8.63 -20.81
CA VAL A 434 4.30 8.35 -19.37
C VAL A 434 3.74 6.95 -19.16
N GLU A 435 2.63 6.58 -19.83
CA GLU A 435 2.02 5.26 -19.71
C GLU A 435 2.98 4.14 -20.10
N VAL A 436 3.69 4.31 -21.21
CA VAL A 436 4.71 3.36 -21.67
C VAL A 436 5.83 3.21 -20.64
N VAL A 437 6.34 4.33 -20.10
CA VAL A 437 7.40 4.28 -19.08
C VAL A 437 6.94 3.60 -17.80
N GLN A 438 5.72 3.88 -17.34
CA GLN A 438 5.15 3.23 -16.16
C GLN A 438 5.05 1.72 -16.34
N GLY A 439 4.47 1.27 -17.45
CA GLY A 439 4.33 -0.16 -17.75
C GLY A 439 5.68 -0.86 -17.90
N VAL A 440 6.61 -0.27 -18.68
CA VAL A 440 7.92 -0.88 -18.95
C VAL A 440 8.81 -0.85 -17.70
N ALA A 441 8.92 0.26 -16.98
CA ALA A 441 9.81 0.36 -15.82
C ALA A 441 9.35 -0.57 -14.68
N SER A 442 8.05 -0.63 -14.42
CA SER A 442 7.48 -1.58 -13.45
C SER A 442 7.74 -3.03 -13.87
N SER A 443 7.58 -3.35 -15.15
CA SER A 443 7.86 -4.69 -15.69
C SER A 443 9.34 -5.06 -15.59
N VAL A 444 10.26 -4.13 -15.86
CA VAL A 444 11.70 -4.36 -15.70
C VAL A 444 12.04 -4.67 -14.24
N GLY A 445 11.41 -3.97 -13.28
CA GLY A 445 11.54 -4.28 -11.86
C GLY A 445 11.14 -5.71 -11.52
N VAL A 446 10.00 -6.18 -12.04
CA VAL A 446 9.51 -7.56 -11.88
C VAL A 446 10.46 -8.58 -12.54
N ILE A 447 10.85 -8.34 -13.78
CA ILE A 447 11.74 -9.24 -14.54
C ILE A 447 13.08 -9.43 -13.81
N LEU A 448 13.67 -8.34 -13.31
CA LEU A 448 14.97 -8.41 -12.64
C LEU A 448 14.89 -8.82 -11.17
N ALA A 449 13.74 -8.68 -10.54
CA ALA A 449 13.49 -9.26 -9.21
C ALA A 449 13.61 -10.78 -9.21
N VAL A 450 13.28 -11.46 -10.33
CA VAL A 450 13.38 -12.93 -10.46
C VAL A 450 14.81 -13.43 -10.25
N PRO A 451 15.80 -13.06 -11.10
CA PRO A 451 17.17 -13.57 -10.94
C PRO A 451 17.77 -13.13 -9.59
N LEU A 452 17.42 -11.95 -9.08
CA LEU A 452 17.93 -11.49 -7.79
C LEU A 452 17.37 -12.31 -6.64
N SER A 453 16.05 -12.56 -6.60
CA SER A 453 15.43 -13.43 -5.59
C SER A 453 16.00 -14.84 -5.63
N VAL A 454 16.18 -15.39 -6.84
CA VAL A 454 16.81 -16.72 -7.01
C VAL A 454 18.25 -16.75 -6.53
N LEU A 455 19.03 -15.71 -6.84
CA LEU A 455 20.42 -15.58 -6.37
C LEU A 455 20.49 -15.50 -4.84
N ILE A 456 19.68 -14.61 -4.24
CA ILE A 456 19.59 -14.44 -2.78
C ILE A 456 19.16 -15.75 -2.13
N GLY A 457 18.10 -16.40 -2.64
CA GLY A 457 17.66 -17.69 -2.15
C GLY A 457 18.73 -18.78 -2.26
N THR A 458 19.47 -18.82 -3.37
CA THR A 458 20.58 -19.77 -3.55
C THR A 458 21.69 -19.53 -2.52
N ILE A 459 21.97 -18.28 -2.13
CA ILE A 459 22.95 -17.96 -1.11
C ILE A 459 22.43 -18.36 0.29
N LEU A 460 21.18 -18.08 0.59
CA LEU A 460 20.57 -18.32 1.92
C LEU A 460 20.30 -19.81 2.21
N TYR A 461 19.92 -20.57 1.19
CA TYR A 461 19.54 -21.97 1.30
C TYR A 461 20.66 -22.92 0.84
N GLY A 462 21.45 -22.52 -0.13
CA GLY A 462 22.41 -23.41 -0.78
C GLY A 462 23.49 -23.91 0.18
N SER A 463 23.56 -25.21 0.39
CA SER A 463 24.65 -25.84 1.13
C SER A 463 25.96 -25.70 0.35
N SER A 464 27.02 -25.23 1.01
CA SER A 464 28.38 -25.14 0.43
C SER A 464 29.05 -26.50 0.24
N LYS A 465 28.51 -27.55 0.87
CA LYS A 465 29.01 -28.90 0.82
C LYS A 465 27.96 -29.81 0.20
N GLY A 466 28.03 -30.04 -1.09
CA GLY A 466 27.50 -31.29 -1.64
C GLY A 466 28.14 -32.43 -0.84
N LYS A 467 27.37 -33.14 -0.02
CA LYS A 467 27.84 -34.40 0.54
C LYS A 467 28.22 -35.26 -0.67
N LYS A 468 29.51 -35.60 -0.77
CA LYS A 468 29.97 -36.62 -1.71
C LYS A 468 29.02 -37.79 -1.61
N GLU A 469 28.42 -38.19 -2.74
CA GLU A 469 27.74 -39.48 -2.85
C GLU A 469 28.64 -40.52 -2.25
N GLU A 470 28.23 -41.14 -1.14
CA GLU A 470 28.78 -42.45 -0.73
C GLU A 470 28.42 -43.40 -1.86
N LYS A 471 29.42 -43.72 -2.68
CA LYS A 471 29.31 -44.82 -3.65
C LYS A 471 28.81 -46.05 -2.89
N PRO A 472 27.74 -46.71 -3.38
CA PRO A 472 27.25 -47.93 -2.74
C PRO A 472 28.40 -48.94 -2.66
N ALA A 473 28.69 -49.35 -1.42
CA ALA A 473 29.74 -50.36 -1.16
C ALA A 473 29.48 -51.59 -2.01
N LYS A 474 30.39 -51.91 -2.91
CA LYS A 474 30.38 -53.14 -3.69
C LYS A 474 30.27 -54.33 -2.72
N ARG A 475 29.08 -54.94 -2.63
CA ARG A 475 28.89 -56.22 -1.97
C ARG A 475 29.80 -57.22 -2.66
N LYS A 476 30.94 -57.53 -2.02
CA LYS A 476 31.74 -58.68 -2.37
C LYS A 476 30.88 -59.94 -2.21
N ALA A 477 30.50 -60.52 -3.32
CA ALA A 477 29.95 -61.87 -3.36
C ALA A 477 31.03 -62.84 -2.84
N LYS A 478 30.85 -63.34 -1.64
CA LYS A 478 31.56 -64.50 -1.16
C LYS A 478 30.98 -65.73 -1.88
N SER A 479 31.72 -66.21 -2.89
CA SER A 479 31.61 -67.56 -3.39
C SER A 479 32.03 -68.52 -2.26
N SER A 480 31.10 -69.31 -1.78
CA SER A 480 31.41 -70.53 -0.98
C SER A 480 31.10 -71.77 -1.81
N ARG A 481 32.12 -72.50 -2.02
CA ARG A 481 32.03 -73.88 -2.40
C ARG A 481 31.28 -74.71 -1.34
#